data_f1c3a511a2aa26054a84abac1e37b046
#
_entry.id   f1c3a511a2aa26054a84abac1e37b046
#
_cell.length_a   1.000
_cell.length_b   1.000
_cell.length_c   1.000
_cell.angle_alpha   90.00
_cell.angle_beta   90.00
_cell.angle_gamma   90.00
#
_symmetry.space_group_name_H-M   'P 1'
#
loop_
_entity.id
_entity.type
_entity.pdbx_description
1 polymer ?
#
loop_
_entity_poly.entity_id
_entity_poly.type
_entity_poly.pdbx_seq_one_letter_code
_entity_poly.pdbx_strand_id
1 'polypeptide(L)'
;AGDIDLDEQIMHITKSLQRMERQDVITPPKTRKGIRDITLPNFLVKELENYMSMIYDCNGETRLFEISKQSLYYPMKKYSEIARVPRIRIHDIRHSHVALLIEKGVSPLAIAERLGHDDIKITLGTYGHLYPNKQREIADLLNTL
;
A
#
# COMPACT_ATOMS: atom_id res chain seq x y z
N ALA A 1 15.97 3.03 -5.68
CA ALA A 1 15.87 1.56 -5.66
C ALA A 1 16.28 0.99 -4.30
N GLY A 2 17.29 1.55 -3.63
CA GLY A 2 17.84 1.04 -2.37
C GLY A 2 16.86 0.91 -1.19
N ASP A 3 15.62 1.33 -1.33
CA ASP A 3 14.56 1.07 -0.33
C ASP A 3 13.88 -0.29 -0.53
N ILE A 4 14.28 -1.08 -1.51
CA ILE A 4 13.70 -2.39 -1.81
C ILE A 4 14.80 -3.44 -1.72
N ASP A 5 14.62 -4.38 -0.81
CA ASP A 5 15.41 -5.60 -0.70
C ASP A 5 14.64 -6.71 -1.43
N LEU A 6 15.14 -7.10 -2.61
CA LEU A 6 14.49 -8.13 -3.44
C LEU A 6 14.74 -9.53 -2.88
N ASP A 7 15.87 -9.76 -2.21
CA ASP A 7 16.24 -11.06 -1.66
C ASP A 7 15.37 -11.38 -0.42
N GLU A 8 15.27 -10.41 0.51
CA GLU A 8 14.42 -10.52 1.69
C GLU A 8 12.94 -10.19 1.41
N GLN A 9 12.62 -9.72 0.19
CA GLN A 9 11.27 -9.32 -0.23
C GLN A 9 10.67 -8.22 0.65
N ILE A 10 11.49 -7.25 1.05
CA ILE A 10 11.10 -6.16 1.94
C ILE A 10 11.22 -4.82 1.21
N MET A 11 10.21 -3.97 1.42
CA MET A 11 10.24 -2.56 1.07
C MET A 11 10.30 -1.72 2.34
N HIS A 12 11.38 -0.95 2.49
CA HIS A 12 11.62 -0.05 3.61
C HIS A 12 10.96 1.31 3.37
N ILE A 13 9.97 1.67 4.15
CA ILE A 13 9.36 3.00 4.11
C ILE A 13 10.04 3.88 5.16
N THR A 14 11.10 4.55 4.78
CA THR A 14 11.91 5.40 5.69
C THR A 14 11.82 6.88 5.37
N LYS A 15 11.25 7.24 4.21
CA LYS A 15 11.20 8.61 3.71
C LYS A 15 9.89 8.92 3.00
N SER A 16 9.60 10.19 2.88
CA SER A 16 8.43 10.73 2.18
C SER A 16 8.89 11.78 1.17
N LEU A 17 8.41 11.68 -0.06
CA LEU A 17 8.65 12.68 -1.10
C LEU A 17 7.52 13.70 -1.07
N GLN A 18 7.88 14.96 -0.95
CA GLN A 18 6.95 16.10 -1.04
C GLN A 18 7.43 17.07 -2.12
N ARG A 19 6.49 17.68 -2.84
CA ARG A 19 6.81 18.75 -3.78
C ARG A 19 6.51 20.09 -3.12
N MET A 20 7.57 20.84 -2.82
CA MET A 20 7.53 22.16 -2.20
C MET A 20 8.16 23.16 -3.16
N GLU A 21 7.49 24.27 -3.44
CA GLU A 21 8.00 25.36 -4.32
C GLU A 21 8.55 24.85 -5.67
N ARG A 22 7.89 23.86 -6.26
CA ARG A 22 8.28 23.16 -7.51
C ARG A 22 9.52 22.27 -7.39
N GLN A 23 10.09 22.09 -6.20
CA GLN A 23 11.21 21.20 -5.95
C GLN A 23 10.73 19.93 -5.22
N ASP A 24 11.33 18.81 -5.55
CA ASP A 24 11.09 17.55 -4.85
C ASP A 24 11.96 17.50 -3.58
N VAL A 25 11.33 17.45 -2.42
CA VAL A 25 12.00 17.41 -1.12
C VAL A 25 11.73 16.07 -0.45
N ILE A 26 12.80 15.40 -0.04
CA ILE A 26 12.72 14.16 0.74
C ILE A 26 12.74 14.53 2.21
N THR A 27 11.74 14.07 2.94
CA THR A 27 11.60 14.26 4.39
C THR A 27 11.36 12.93 5.08
N PRO A 28 11.62 12.79 6.39
CA PRO A 28 11.15 11.62 7.12
C PRO A 28 9.62 11.56 7.11
N PRO A 29 9.02 10.38 7.29
CA PRO A 29 7.58 10.25 7.51
C PRO A 29 7.11 11.11 8.68
N LYS A 30 5.87 11.63 8.61
CA LYS A 30 5.31 12.53 9.63
C LYS A 30 5.19 11.89 11.01
N THR A 31 5.05 10.57 11.07
CA THR A 31 4.83 9.81 12.29
C THR A 31 5.85 8.69 12.42
N ARG A 32 6.10 8.25 13.65
CA ARG A 32 7.04 7.16 13.93
C ARG A 32 6.60 5.86 13.25
N LYS A 33 5.31 5.54 13.25
CA LYS A 33 4.75 4.36 12.57
C LYS A 33 4.71 4.50 11.05
N GLY A 34 4.94 5.70 10.54
CA GLY A 34 5.18 5.92 9.12
C GLY A 34 6.45 5.22 8.63
N ILE A 35 7.46 5.08 9.51
CA ILE A 35 8.66 4.27 9.25
C ILE A 35 8.30 2.82 9.52
N ARG A 36 8.40 1.98 8.49
CA ARG A 36 8.02 0.57 8.56
C ARG A 36 8.59 -0.23 7.41
N ASP A 37 8.63 -1.52 7.61
CA ASP A 37 8.95 -2.50 6.58
C ASP A 37 7.67 -3.16 6.07
N ILE A 38 7.61 -3.37 4.77
CA ILE A 38 6.48 -4.01 4.11
C ILE A 38 7.00 -5.24 3.35
N THR A 39 6.62 -6.42 3.80
CA THR A 39 6.88 -7.66 3.05
C THR A 39 6.09 -7.67 1.74
N LEU A 40 6.80 -7.96 0.65
CA LEU A 40 6.27 -7.96 -0.71
C LEU A 40 5.88 -9.38 -1.12
N PRO A 41 4.78 -9.56 -1.85
CA PRO A 41 4.45 -10.86 -2.42
C PRO A 41 5.35 -11.19 -3.62
N ASN A 42 5.65 -12.47 -3.84
CA ASN A 42 6.57 -12.95 -4.86
C ASN A 42 6.30 -12.40 -6.26
N PHE A 43 5.03 -12.25 -6.64
CA PHE A 43 4.69 -11.71 -7.95
C PHE A 43 5.15 -10.26 -8.12
N LEU A 44 5.03 -9.45 -7.04
CA LEU A 44 5.45 -8.04 -7.07
C LEU A 44 6.97 -7.90 -7.06
N VAL A 45 7.68 -8.79 -6.35
CA VAL A 45 9.14 -8.84 -6.37
C VAL A 45 9.65 -9.08 -7.80
N LYS A 46 9.09 -10.07 -8.51
CA LYS A 46 9.44 -10.35 -9.91
C LYS A 46 9.16 -9.17 -10.84
N GLU A 47 8.03 -8.49 -10.68
CA GLU A 47 7.71 -7.31 -11.48
C GLU A 47 8.67 -6.15 -11.21
N LEU A 48 9.06 -5.94 -9.94
CA LEU A 48 10.04 -4.93 -9.55
C LEU A 48 11.44 -5.25 -10.10
N GLU A 49 11.86 -6.50 -10.00
CA GLU A 49 13.13 -6.98 -10.56
C GLU A 49 13.19 -6.74 -12.08
N ASN A 50 12.16 -7.16 -12.81
CA ASN A 50 12.03 -6.92 -14.24
C ASN A 50 12.06 -5.42 -14.57
N TYR A 51 11.32 -4.62 -13.81
CA TYR A 51 11.28 -3.17 -14.01
C TYR A 51 12.65 -2.53 -13.77
N MET A 52 13.32 -2.89 -12.67
CA MET A 52 14.64 -2.35 -12.34
C MET A 52 15.70 -2.75 -13.36
N SER A 53 15.63 -3.95 -13.94
CA SER A 53 16.55 -4.40 -15.00
C SER A 53 16.41 -3.60 -16.30
N MET A 54 15.28 -2.94 -16.55
CA MET A 54 15.06 -2.06 -17.71
C MET A 54 15.59 -0.63 -17.51
N ILE A 55 15.95 -0.26 -16.27
CA ILE A 55 16.49 1.05 -15.95
C ILE A 55 18.01 1.02 -16.14
N TYR A 56 18.53 1.89 -17.01
CA TYR A 56 19.97 2.01 -17.23
C TYR A 56 20.67 2.44 -15.94
N ASP A 57 21.76 1.74 -15.58
CA ASP A 57 22.57 1.99 -14.38
C ASP A 57 21.74 2.12 -13.07
N CYS A 58 20.75 1.21 -12.90
CA CYS A 58 19.92 1.18 -11.69
C CYS A 58 20.78 0.83 -10.47
N ASN A 59 20.86 1.73 -9.51
CA ASN A 59 21.61 1.58 -8.26
C ASN A 59 20.78 2.04 -7.07
N GLY A 60 21.33 1.95 -5.85
CA GLY A 60 20.61 2.28 -4.61
C GLY A 60 20.01 3.69 -4.56
N GLU A 61 20.63 4.67 -5.23
CA GLU A 61 20.14 6.06 -5.28
C GLU A 61 19.11 6.29 -6.38
N THR A 62 18.91 5.34 -7.29
CA THR A 62 17.99 5.49 -8.42
C THR A 62 16.55 5.64 -7.93
N ARG A 63 15.89 6.71 -8.34
CA ARG A 63 14.46 6.91 -8.16
C ARG A 63 13.69 6.06 -9.16
N LEU A 64 13.00 5.02 -8.70
CA LEU A 64 12.31 4.08 -9.57
C LEU A 64 11.15 4.71 -10.36
N PHE A 65 10.41 5.62 -9.77
CA PHE A 65 9.23 6.23 -10.39
C PHE A 65 9.38 7.76 -10.47
N GLU A 66 9.83 8.24 -11.62
CA GLU A 66 9.95 9.67 -11.92
C GLU A 66 8.64 10.24 -12.50
N ILE A 67 7.52 9.86 -11.89
CA ILE A 67 6.19 10.27 -12.34
C ILE A 67 5.54 11.23 -11.35
N SER A 68 4.79 12.20 -11.87
CA SER A 68 3.97 13.07 -11.06
C SER A 68 2.60 12.43 -10.77
N LYS A 69 1.92 12.89 -9.72
CA LYS A 69 0.52 12.49 -9.48
C LYS A 69 -0.38 12.80 -10.68
N GLN A 70 -0.07 13.87 -11.40
CA GLN A 70 -0.81 14.29 -12.59
C GLN A 70 -0.68 13.29 -13.74
N SER A 71 0.52 12.69 -13.91
CA SER A 71 0.78 11.71 -14.97
C SER A 71 -0.04 10.43 -14.79
N LEU A 72 -0.44 10.10 -13.55
CA LEU A 72 -1.27 8.93 -13.26
C LEU A 72 -2.77 9.17 -13.52
N TYR A 73 -3.19 10.42 -13.65
CA TYR A 73 -4.60 10.76 -13.83
C TYR A 73 -5.16 10.24 -15.17
N TYR A 74 -4.41 10.44 -16.26
CA TYR A 74 -4.85 10.01 -17.58
C TYR A 74 -4.95 8.47 -17.73
N PRO A 75 -3.93 7.68 -17.34
CA PRO A 75 -4.06 6.23 -17.30
C PRO A 75 -5.23 5.74 -16.44
N MET A 76 -5.41 6.29 -15.25
CA MET A 76 -6.52 5.92 -14.37
C MET A 76 -7.89 6.16 -15.03
N LYS A 77 -8.06 7.31 -15.72
CA LYS A 77 -9.27 7.60 -16.47
C LYS A 77 -9.45 6.60 -17.61
N LYS A 78 -8.44 6.45 -18.48
CA LYS A 78 -8.48 5.59 -19.66
C LYS A 78 -8.82 4.14 -19.30
N TYR A 79 -8.13 3.58 -18.32
CA TYR A 79 -8.30 2.17 -17.97
C TYR A 79 -9.58 1.89 -17.18
N SER A 80 -10.07 2.84 -16.38
CA SER A 80 -11.39 2.70 -15.74
C SER A 80 -12.52 2.68 -16.79
N GLU A 81 -12.43 3.52 -17.83
CA GLU A 81 -13.39 3.51 -18.95
C GLU A 81 -13.35 2.18 -19.73
N ILE A 82 -12.15 1.66 -20.06
CA ILE A 82 -11.98 0.38 -20.74
C ILE A 82 -12.53 -0.77 -19.89
N ALA A 83 -12.23 -0.79 -18.59
CA ALA A 83 -12.69 -1.82 -17.67
C ALA A 83 -14.16 -1.66 -17.26
N ARG A 84 -14.83 -0.57 -17.65
CA ARG A 84 -16.22 -0.24 -17.27
C ARG A 84 -16.45 -0.23 -15.76
N VAL A 85 -15.46 0.27 -15.02
CA VAL A 85 -15.54 0.45 -13.56
C VAL A 85 -15.59 1.94 -13.20
N PRO A 86 -16.17 2.31 -12.06
CA PRO A 86 -16.14 3.69 -11.58
C PRO A 86 -14.71 4.20 -11.47
N ARG A 87 -14.49 5.42 -11.91
CA ARG A 87 -13.20 6.06 -11.75
C ARG A 87 -12.97 6.40 -10.28
N ILE A 88 -11.82 5.99 -9.76
CA ILE A 88 -11.36 6.29 -8.41
C ILE A 88 -10.14 7.22 -8.42
N ARG A 89 -9.86 7.89 -7.32
CA ARG A 89 -8.64 8.67 -7.13
C ARG A 89 -7.47 7.72 -6.83
N ILE A 90 -6.25 8.16 -7.07
CA ILE A 90 -5.04 7.37 -6.75
C ILE A 90 -5.01 6.96 -5.27
N HIS A 91 -5.46 7.83 -4.37
CA HIS A 91 -5.53 7.50 -2.95
C HIS A 91 -6.55 6.39 -2.64
N ASP A 92 -7.58 6.26 -3.44
CA ASP A 92 -8.62 5.25 -3.25
C ASP A 92 -8.11 3.83 -3.58
N ILE A 93 -6.98 3.69 -4.29
CA ILE A 93 -6.26 2.40 -4.44
C ILE A 93 -5.84 1.85 -3.07
N ARG A 94 -5.45 2.73 -2.14
CA ARG A 94 -5.16 2.35 -0.76
C ARG A 94 -6.42 1.81 -0.06
N HIS A 95 -7.57 2.43 -0.27
CA HIS A 95 -8.85 1.93 0.25
C HIS A 95 -9.21 0.57 -0.33
N SER A 96 -9.01 0.38 -1.63
CA SER A 96 -9.24 -0.91 -2.31
C SER A 96 -8.33 -2.02 -1.75
N HIS A 97 -7.06 -1.69 -1.49
CA HIS A 97 -6.13 -2.63 -0.87
C HIS A 97 -6.60 -3.06 0.52
N VAL A 98 -7.08 -2.11 1.34
CA VAL A 98 -7.62 -2.41 2.67
C VAL A 98 -8.86 -3.30 2.58
N ALA A 99 -9.81 -2.95 1.71
CA ALA A 99 -11.02 -3.74 1.52
C ALA A 99 -10.70 -5.20 1.12
N LEU A 100 -9.74 -5.39 0.21
CA LEU A 100 -9.26 -6.72 -0.17
C LEU A 100 -8.68 -7.49 1.02
N LEU A 101 -7.86 -6.85 1.86
CA LEU A 101 -7.27 -7.50 3.03
C LEU A 101 -8.34 -7.89 4.06
N ILE A 102 -9.36 -7.05 4.26
CA ILE A 102 -10.49 -7.36 5.13
C ILE A 102 -11.28 -8.55 4.59
N GLU A 103 -11.56 -8.58 3.29
CA GLU A 103 -12.23 -9.71 2.63
C GLU A 103 -11.46 -11.02 2.81
N LYS A 104 -10.13 -10.94 2.80
CA LYS A 104 -9.24 -12.09 3.09
C LYS A 104 -9.08 -12.42 4.57
N GLY A 105 -9.83 -11.75 5.45
CA GLY A 105 -9.83 -12.03 6.90
C GLY A 105 -8.62 -11.49 7.67
N VAL A 106 -7.83 -10.59 7.08
CA VAL A 106 -6.68 -9.99 7.76
C VAL A 106 -7.16 -9.10 8.91
N SER A 107 -6.50 -9.23 10.06
CA SER A 107 -6.89 -8.48 11.27
C SER A 107 -6.71 -6.96 11.09
N PRO A 108 -7.56 -6.14 11.74
CA PRO A 108 -7.43 -4.68 11.71
C PRO A 108 -6.06 -4.17 12.18
N LEU A 109 -5.44 -4.88 13.13
CA LEU A 109 -4.11 -4.52 13.65
C LEU A 109 -3.03 -4.69 12.57
N ALA A 110 -2.98 -5.84 11.91
CA ALA A 110 -2.02 -6.11 10.84
C ALA A 110 -2.20 -5.13 9.66
N ILE A 111 -3.45 -4.76 9.33
CA ILE A 111 -3.74 -3.73 8.33
C ILE A 111 -3.21 -2.37 8.78
N ALA A 112 -3.45 -1.96 10.04
CA ALA A 112 -2.98 -0.69 10.57
C ALA A 112 -1.45 -0.58 10.54
N GLU A 113 -0.74 -1.65 10.91
CA GLU A 113 0.72 -1.75 10.86
C GLU A 113 1.23 -1.62 9.42
N ARG A 114 0.67 -2.40 8.49
CA ARG A 114 1.03 -2.35 7.08
C ARG A 114 0.82 -0.96 6.47
N LEU A 115 -0.23 -0.26 6.88
CA LEU A 115 -0.55 1.09 6.41
C LEU A 115 0.27 2.19 7.11
N GLY A 116 0.88 1.90 8.26
CA GLY A 116 1.57 2.87 9.09
C GLY A 116 0.63 3.84 9.81
N HIS A 117 -0.54 3.35 10.24
CA HIS A 117 -1.45 4.14 11.06
C HIS A 117 -0.96 4.17 12.51
N ASP A 118 -0.88 5.36 13.10
CA ASP A 118 -0.46 5.52 14.49
C ASP A 118 -1.45 4.91 15.48
N ASP A 119 -2.74 5.00 15.17
CA ASP A 119 -3.84 4.44 15.98
C ASP A 119 -4.69 3.50 15.11
N ILE A 120 -4.95 2.30 15.62
CA ILE A 120 -5.86 1.33 15.01
C ILE A 120 -7.27 1.90 14.82
N LYS A 121 -7.67 2.88 15.65
CA LYS A 121 -8.96 3.57 15.51
C LYS A 121 -9.16 4.21 14.14
N ILE A 122 -8.08 4.64 13.48
CA ILE A 122 -8.14 5.17 12.11
C ILE A 122 -8.60 4.07 11.14
N THR A 123 -8.06 2.87 11.28
CA THR A 123 -8.45 1.71 10.45
C THR A 123 -9.89 1.29 10.76
N LEU A 124 -10.23 1.13 12.03
CA LEU A 124 -11.57 0.69 12.45
C LEU A 124 -12.64 1.75 12.16
N GLY A 125 -12.36 3.02 12.37
CA GLY A 125 -13.29 4.11 12.08
C GLY A 125 -13.65 4.22 10.60
N THR A 126 -12.67 3.97 9.72
CA THR A 126 -12.87 4.06 8.27
C THR A 126 -13.44 2.77 7.68
N TYR A 127 -12.98 1.62 8.16
CA TYR A 127 -13.25 0.32 7.51
C TYR A 127 -13.99 -0.68 8.40
N GLY A 128 -14.33 -0.30 9.65
CA GLY A 128 -14.97 -1.22 10.60
C GLY A 128 -16.27 -1.83 10.09
N HIS A 129 -17.02 -1.07 9.28
CA HIS A 129 -18.25 -1.53 8.66
C HIS A 129 -18.07 -2.65 7.61
N LEU A 130 -16.86 -2.85 7.10
CA LEU A 130 -16.52 -3.92 6.14
C LEU A 130 -16.22 -5.26 6.84
N TYR A 131 -15.97 -5.25 8.16
CA TYR A 131 -15.72 -6.48 8.89
C TYR A 131 -17.02 -7.25 9.09
N PRO A 132 -17.08 -8.55 8.76
CA PRO A 132 -18.26 -9.36 8.96
C PRO A 132 -18.59 -9.52 10.45
N ASN A 133 -19.89 -9.59 10.76
CA ASN A 133 -20.32 -9.95 12.11
C ASN A 133 -20.07 -11.45 12.35
N LYS A 134 -19.09 -11.76 13.19
CA LYS A 134 -18.70 -13.14 13.49
C LYS A 134 -19.34 -13.74 14.75
N GLN A 135 -20.42 -13.13 15.27
CA GLN A 135 -21.05 -13.62 16.50
C GLN A 135 -21.53 -15.08 16.39
N ARG A 136 -22.05 -15.47 15.22
CA ARG A 136 -22.48 -16.85 14.98
C ARG A 136 -21.29 -17.81 14.94
N GLU A 137 -20.22 -17.45 14.20
CA GLU A 137 -18.99 -18.26 14.15
C GLU A 137 -18.37 -18.45 15.54
N ILE A 138 -18.38 -17.39 16.38
CA ILE A 138 -17.89 -17.47 17.76
C ILE A 138 -18.73 -18.43 18.60
N ALA A 139 -20.06 -18.33 18.49
CA ALA A 139 -20.95 -19.24 19.22
C ALA A 139 -20.75 -20.70 18.79
N ASP A 140 -20.62 -20.95 17.49
CA ASP A 140 -20.40 -22.29 16.95
C ASP A 140 -19.02 -22.84 17.38
N LEU A 141 -17.98 -21.99 17.42
CA LEU A 141 -16.65 -22.37 17.96
C LEU A 141 -16.74 -22.77 19.44
N LEU A 142 -17.46 -22.00 20.26
CA LEU A 142 -17.60 -22.29 21.68
C LEU A 142 -18.40 -23.60 21.93
N ASN A 143 -19.28 -23.98 21.03
CA ASN A 143 -19.99 -25.27 21.11
C ASN A 143 -19.11 -26.50 20.86
N THR A 144 -17.87 -26.29 20.37
CA THR A 144 -16.91 -27.38 20.09
C THR A 144 -15.90 -27.60 21.22
N LEU A 145 -15.97 -26.81 22.31
CA LEU A 145 -15.16 -26.94 23.51
C LEU A 145 -15.81 -27.92 24.51
#